data_a83c9b5de50d322654285583bcac17d8
#
_entry.id   a83c9b5de50d322654285583bcac17d8
#
_cell.length_a   1.000
_cell.length_b   1.000
_cell.length_c   1.000
_cell.angle_alpha   90.00
_cell.angle_beta   90.00
_cell.angle_gamma   90.00
#
_symmetry.space_group_name_H-M   'P 1'
#
loop_
_entity.id
_entity.type
_entity.pdbx_description
1 polymer ?
#
loop_
_entity_poly.entity_id
_entity_poly.type
_entity_poly.pdbx_seq_one_letter_code
_entity_poly.pdbx_strand_id
1 'polypeptide(L)'
;MYKNSKYTILFPLLLAAGVVLGLLLGQYMGRNSTTSQIKGMLRQMALPTNKLTYTLSLIENQYVDSVAMDSLAEHVIPLLVKELDPHSVYIPAAEMQQLNEPLEGEFDGIGVVFNMATDTVIVLNVIPQGPSDKAGIKAGDRIIEINDTLVAGQKIPQRDVVKKLRGPRGTTVHLGLGRQGIGELVGVDVVRDKIPIKSIESAFRIADGIGYIKLGQFARTTSAEMEQALASLRAEGVTKLIFDLRGNSGGYLDQAILVANEFLHKEQLIVYTEDRHHQQQREYADGTGSAQDMDVVVLIDEGSASSSEILAGALQDNDRGTIVGRRSFGKGLVQRQIPYSDGSALRLTTARYYTPTGRSIQKPYTIGDDESY
;
A
#
# COMPACT_ATOMS: atom_id res chain seq x y z
N MET A 1 -79.48 -6.82 61.40
CA MET A 1 -78.04 -6.37 61.36
C MET A 1 -77.48 -6.69 59.97
N TYR A 2 -77.49 -5.72 59.11
CA TYR A 2 -76.87 -5.80 57.81
C TYR A 2 -75.67 -4.86 57.83
N LYS A 3 -74.48 -5.42 57.89
CA LYS A 3 -73.25 -4.66 57.65
C LYS A 3 -72.30 -5.54 56.88
N ASN A 4 -72.00 -5.18 55.64
CA ASN A 4 -70.83 -5.39 54.82
C ASN A 4 -71.16 -5.69 53.35
N SER A 5 -71.99 -4.89 52.72
CA SER A 5 -72.28 -5.02 51.28
C SER A 5 -71.16 -4.39 50.37
N LYS A 6 -70.28 -3.59 50.93
CA LYS A 6 -69.27 -2.91 50.11
C LYS A 6 -68.05 -3.80 49.70
N TYR A 7 -67.71 -4.76 50.55
CA TYR A 7 -66.59 -5.65 50.27
C TYR A 7 -66.93 -6.78 49.30
N THR A 8 -68.20 -7.16 49.20
CA THR A 8 -68.63 -8.25 48.32
C THR A 8 -68.61 -7.87 46.84
N ILE A 9 -68.61 -6.58 46.52
CA ILE A 9 -68.53 -6.06 45.13
C ILE A 9 -67.12 -5.63 44.81
N LEU A 10 -66.33 -5.16 45.80
CA LEU A 10 -64.95 -4.66 45.58
C LEU A 10 -63.99 -5.77 45.30
N PHE A 11 -64.14 -6.95 45.92
CA PHE A 11 -63.22 -8.08 45.77
C PHE A 11 -63.18 -8.67 44.32
N PRO A 12 -64.34 -8.97 43.70
CA PRO A 12 -64.33 -9.44 42.31
C PRO A 12 -63.85 -8.38 41.32
N LEU A 13 -64.05 -7.10 41.62
CA LEU A 13 -63.58 -6.00 40.76
C LEU A 13 -62.03 -5.84 40.80
N LEU A 14 -61.46 -5.99 42.01
CA LEU A 14 -60.01 -6.00 42.17
C LEU A 14 -59.39 -7.25 41.54
N LEU A 15 -60.05 -8.41 41.62
CA LEU A 15 -59.55 -9.64 40.99
C LEU A 15 -59.58 -9.54 39.46
N ALA A 16 -60.67 -8.98 38.90
CA ALA A 16 -60.78 -8.73 37.47
C ALA A 16 -59.75 -7.72 36.97
N ALA A 17 -59.50 -6.64 37.72
CA ALA A 17 -58.47 -5.65 37.41
C ALA A 17 -57.08 -6.28 37.46
N GLY A 18 -56.80 -7.14 38.44
CA GLY A 18 -55.52 -7.89 38.52
C GLY A 18 -55.29 -8.83 37.36
N VAL A 19 -56.33 -9.56 36.90
CA VAL A 19 -56.24 -10.43 35.73
C VAL A 19 -56.02 -9.64 34.46
N VAL A 20 -56.73 -8.53 34.27
CA VAL A 20 -56.53 -7.65 33.10
C VAL A 20 -55.12 -7.03 33.09
N LEU A 21 -54.65 -6.57 34.27
CA LEU A 21 -53.31 -6.03 34.40
C LEU A 21 -52.22 -7.10 34.13
N GLY A 22 -52.43 -8.31 34.64
CA GLY A 22 -51.55 -9.46 34.38
C GLY A 22 -51.49 -9.86 32.91
N LEU A 23 -52.65 -9.82 32.21
CA LEU A 23 -52.72 -10.08 30.77
C LEU A 23 -52.04 -8.97 29.95
N LEU A 24 -52.22 -7.72 30.32
CA LEU A 24 -51.56 -6.58 29.65
C LEU A 24 -50.05 -6.56 29.89
N LEU A 25 -49.59 -6.85 31.11
CA LEU A 25 -48.17 -6.99 31.43
C LEU A 25 -47.56 -8.21 30.76
N GLY A 26 -48.26 -9.34 30.71
CA GLY A 26 -47.82 -10.54 30.00
C GLY A 26 -47.69 -10.33 28.49
N GLN A 27 -48.66 -9.60 27.88
CA GLN A 27 -48.54 -9.21 26.46
C GLN A 27 -47.43 -8.21 26.21
N TYR A 28 -47.21 -7.26 27.10
CA TYR A 28 -46.13 -6.28 26.97
C TYR A 28 -44.74 -6.92 27.12
N MET A 29 -44.56 -7.79 28.12
CA MET A 29 -43.26 -8.50 28.33
C MET A 29 -43.02 -9.59 27.28
N GLY A 30 -44.05 -10.32 26.86
CA GLY A 30 -43.96 -11.33 25.81
C GLY A 30 -43.65 -10.73 24.43
N ARG A 31 -44.18 -9.54 24.14
CA ARG A 31 -43.95 -8.87 22.84
C ARG A 31 -42.51 -8.37 22.65
N ASN A 32 -41.82 -8.03 23.73
CA ASN A 32 -40.44 -7.49 23.66
C ASN A 32 -39.34 -8.55 23.73
N SER A 33 -39.57 -9.69 24.41
CA SER A 33 -38.52 -10.71 24.56
C SER A 33 -38.56 -11.79 23.49
N THR A 34 -39.73 -12.28 23.13
CA THR A 34 -39.86 -13.39 22.18
C THR A 34 -39.65 -12.97 20.73
N THR A 35 -40.10 -11.75 20.38
CA THR A 35 -39.98 -11.21 19.00
C THR A 35 -38.55 -10.84 18.66
N SER A 36 -37.75 -10.38 19.63
CA SER A 36 -36.32 -10.07 19.39
C SER A 36 -35.45 -11.36 19.32
N GLN A 37 -35.78 -12.35 20.14
CA GLN A 37 -35.08 -13.66 20.08
C GLN A 37 -35.47 -14.44 18.82
N ILE A 38 -36.75 -14.44 18.42
CA ILE A 38 -37.18 -15.06 17.17
C ILE A 38 -36.65 -14.31 15.96
N LYS A 39 -36.60 -12.98 15.97
CA LYS A 39 -35.92 -12.20 14.90
C LYS A 39 -34.40 -12.42 14.88
N GLY A 40 -33.78 -12.62 16.03
CA GLY A 40 -32.38 -13.00 16.13
C GLY A 40 -32.12 -14.41 15.56
N MET A 41 -32.92 -15.39 15.94
CA MET A 41 -32.89 -16.75 15.39
C MET A 41 -33.25 -16.81 13.89
N LEU A 42 -34.26 -16.06 13.44
CA LEU A 42 -34.58 -15.96 12.00
C LEU A 42 -33.53 -15.24 11.20
N ARG A 43 -32.77 -14.30 11.80
CA ARG A 43 -31.62 -13.68 11.17
C ARG A 43 -30.42 -14.64 11.08
N GLN A 44 -30.26 -15.53 12.05
CA GLN A 44 -29.28 -16.61 12.04
C GLN A 44 -29.68 -17.77 11.11
N MET A 45 -30.97 -17.98 10.89
CA MET A 45 -31.53 -18.97 9.95
C MET A 45 -31.82 -18.42 8.55
N ALA A 46 -31.64 -17.11 8.30
CA ALA A 46 -31.66 -16.59 6.95
C ALA A 46 -30.49 -17.22 6.19
N LEU A 47 -30.80 -18.16 5.32
CA LEU A 47 -29.82 -18.72 4.39
C LEU A 47 -29.06 -17.56 3.75
N PRO A 48 -27.73 -17.62 3.68
CA PRO A 48 -26.95 -16.58 3.02
C PRO A 48 -27.51 -16.39 1.62
N THR A 49 -27.96 -15.18 1.29
CA THR A 49 -28.55 -14.85 -0.02
C THR A 49 -27.56 -15.01 -1.17
N ASN A 50 -26.31 -15.22 -0.85
CA ASN A 50 -25.20 -15.37 -1.79
C ASN A 50 -24.72 -16.83 -1.82
N LYS A 51 -24.66 -17.43 -3.00
CA LYS A 51 -24.20 -18.82 -3.21
C LYS A 51 -22.83 -19.08 -2.60
N LEU A 52 -21.89 -18.14 -2.71
CA LEU A 52 -20.53 -18.29 -2.18
C LEU A 52 -20.55 -18.46 -0.66
N THR A 53 -21.20 -17.56 0.06
CA THR A 53 -21.31 -17.61 1.53
C THR A 53 -22.05 -18.89 1.97
N TYR A 54 -23.09 -19.30 1.24
CA TYR A 54 -23.82 -20.55 1.52
C TYR A 54 -22.94 -21.78 1.29
N THR A 55 -22.16 -21.81 0.19
CA THR A 55 -21.22 -22.91 -0.09
C THR A 55 -20.15 -23.03 0.98
N LEU A 56 -19.55 -21.92 1.42
CA LEU A 56 -18.57 -21.90 2.51
C LEU A 56 -19.19 -22.46 3.82
N SER A 57 -20.43 -22.04 4.14
CA SER A 57 -21.15 -22.57 5.31
C SER A 57 -21.44 -24.07 5.21
N LEU A 58 -21.77 -24.59 4.02
CA LEU A 58 -21.95 -26.04 3.81
C LEU A 58 -20.63 -26.79 4.00
N ILE A 59 -19.53 -26.28 3.46
CA ILE A 59 -18.21 -26.88 3.63
C ILE A 59 -17.84 -26.93 5.12
N GLU A 60 -17.96 -25.82 5.83
CA GLU A 60 -17.62 -25.73 7.25
C GLU A 60 -18.45 -26.68 8.13
N ASN A 61 -19.76 -26.82 7.84
CA ASN A 61 -20.68 -27.51 8.74
C ASN A 61 -21.06 -28.93 8.32
N GLN A 62 -20.85 -29.30 7.05
CA GLN A 62 -21.36 -30.59 6.50
C GLN A 62 -20.32 -31.42 5.75
N TYR A 63 -19.14 -30.88 5.47
CA TYR A 63 -18.10 -31.69 4.83
C TYR A 63 -17.61 -32.79 5.76
N VAL A 64 -17.30 -33.97 5.18
CA VAL A 64 -16.99 -35.18 5.94
C VAL A 64 -15.73 -35.06 6.81
N ASP A 65 -14.74 -34.32 6.34
CA ASP A 65 -13.50 -34.07 7.07
C ASP A 65 -13.46 -32.62 7.61
N SER A 66 -12.67 -32.38 8.66
CA SER A 66 -12.46 -31.02 9.16
C SER A 66 -11.68 -30.16 8.16
N VAL A 67 -12.18 -28.98 7.83
CA VAL A 67 -11.54 -28.00 6.93
C VAL A 67 -10.99 -26.84 7.71
N ALA A 68 -9.72 -26.50 7.50
CA ALA A 68 -9.14 -25.26 7.99
C ALA A 68 -9.66 -24.10 7.12
N MET A 69 -10.72 -23.42 7.55
CA MET A 69 -11.39 -22.36 6.76
C MET A 69 -10.46 -21.20 6.43
N ASP A 70 -9.54 -20.84 7.33
CA ASP A 70 -8.54 -19.79 7.06
C ASP A 70 -7.61 -20.19 5.91
N SER A 71 -7.12 -21.44 5.90
CA SER A 71 -6.29 -21.94 4.80
C SER A 71 -7.06 -22.03 3.48
N LEU A 72 -8.34 -22.36 3.52
CA LEU A 72 -9.20 -22.34 2.34
C LEU A 72 -9.38 -20.91 1.81
N ALA A 73 -9.58 -19.93 2.69
CA ALA A 73 -9.71 -18.54 2.34
C ALA A 73 -8.45 -18.00 1.64
N GLU A 74 -7.25 -18.31 2.17
CA GLU A 74 -5.96 -17.97 1.57
C GLU A 74 -5.82 -18.42 0.11
N HIS A 75 -6.42 -19.56 -0.25
CA HIS A 75 -6.38 -20.10 -1.61
C HIS A 75 -7.49 -19.53 -2.52
N VAL A 76 -8.67 -19.29 -1.96
CA VAL A 76 -9.86 -18.93 -2.76
C VAL A 76 -9.94 -17.41 -3.01
N ILE A 77 -9.57 -16.56 -2.03
CA ILE A 77 -9.64 -15.10 -2.19
C ILE A 77 -8.82 -14.58 -3.38
N PRO A 78 -7.56 -15.01 -3.60
CA PRO A 78 -6.80 -14.63 -4.79
C PRO A 78 -7.52 -14.95 -6.11
N LEU A 79 -8.17 -16.12 -6.20
CA LEU A 79 -8.91 -16.52 -7.40
C LEU A 79 -10.13 -15.62 -7.64
N LEU A 80 -10.86 -15.27 -6.58
CA LEU A 80 -12.01 -14.36 -6.69
C LEU A 80 -11.60 -12.96 -7.14
N VAL A 81 -10.47 -12.46 -6.62
CA VAL A 81 -9.98 -11.11 -6.92
C VAL A 81 -9.46 -11.00 -8.35
N LYS A 82 -8.83 -12.06 -8.85
CA LYS A 82 -8.36 -12.17 -10.24
C LYS A 82 -9.47 -12.01 -11.28
N GLU A 83 -10.71 -12.35 -10.94
CA GLU A 83 -11.89 -12.18 -11.82
C GLU A 83 -12.38 -10.71 -11.93
N LEU A 84 -11.74 -9.75 -11.26
CA LEU A 84 -12.18 -8.35 -11.26
C LEU A 84 -11.41 -7.48 -12.26
N ASP A 85 -10.09 -7.43 -12.11
CA ASP A 85 -9.17 -6.65 -12.94
C ASP A 85 -7.72 -7.09 -12.70
N PRO A 86 -6.76 -6.73 -13.59
CA PRO A 86 -5.36 -7.16 -13.47
C PRO A 86 -4.59 -6.57 -12.28
N HIS A 87 -5.17 -5.63 -11.55
CA HIS A 87 -4.48 -4.89 -10.49
C HIS A 87 -5.03 -5.13 -9.09
N SER A 88 -6.29 -5.57 -8.97
CA SER A 88 -6.83 -6.00 -7.69
C SER A 88 -6.15 -7.28 -7.25
N VAL A 89 -5.63 -7.31 -6.01
CA VAL A 89 -4.84 -8.45 -5.53
C VAL A 89 -5.06 -8.67 -4.04
N TYR A 90 -5.08 -9.94 -3.65
CA TYR A 90 -4.94 -10.34 -2.26
C TYR A 90 -3.45 -10.41 -1.90
N ILE A 91 -3.09 -9.84 -0.75
CA ILE A 91 -1.71 -9.79 -0.25
C ILE A 91 -1.65 -10.56 1.06
N PRO A 92 -0.97 -11.72 1.08
CA PRO A 92 -0.74 -12.47 2.31
C PRO A 92 0.01 -11.67 3.37
N ALA A 93 -0.25 -11.89 4.65
CA ALA A 93 0.41 -11.20 5.75
C ALA A 93 1.95 -11.25 5.66
N ALA A 94 2.50 -12.38 5.22
CA ALA A 94 3.95 -12.57 5.07
C ALA A 94 4.59 -11.67 3.99
N GLU A 95 3.81 -11.17 3.02
CA GLU A 95 4.30 -10.36 1.90
C GLU A 95 4.06 -8.86 2.12
N MET A 96 3.19 -8.50 3.07
CA MET A 96 2.77 -7.11 3.31
C MET A 96 3.94 -6.16 3.55
N GLN A 97 4.90 -6.55 4.39
CA GLN A 97 6.05 -5.71 4.70
C GLN A 97 6.90 -5.47 3.45
N GLN A 98 7.24 -6.53 2.71
CA GLN A 98 8.10 -6.44 1.52
C GLN A 98 7.47 -5.59 0.41
N LEU A 99 6.14 -5.62 0.25
CA LEU A 99 5.41 -4.84 -0.76
C LEU A 99 5.26 -3.35 -0.38
N ASN A 100 5.22 -3.05 0.92
CA ASN A 100 5.06 -1.66 1.39
C ASN A 100 6.39 -0.92 1.56
N GLU A 101 7.49 -1.61 1.89
CA GLU A 101 8.81 -1.00 2.15
C GLU A 101 9.26 0.00 1.07
N PRO A 102 9.20 -0.31 -0.25
CA PRO A 102 9.61 0.67 -1.25
C PRO A 102 8.76 1.94 -1.23
N LEU A 103 7.47 1.82 -0.96
CA LEU A 103 6.53 2.94 -0.90
C LEU A 103 6.71 3.79 0.36
N GLU A 104 7.10 3.18 1.48
CA GLU A 104 7.43 3.92 2.70
C GLU A 104 8.73 4.73 2.58
N GLY A 105 9.58 4.44 1.57
CA GLY A 105 10.86 5.11 1.37
C GLY A 105 11.96 4.66 2.32
N GLU A 106 11.75 3.53 3.02
CA GLU A 106 12.72 2.95 3.94
C GLU A 106 12.46 1.45 4.14
N PHE A 107 13.48 0.71 4.54
CA PHE A 107 13.35 -0.69 4.95
C PHE A 107 14.27 -1.00 6.13
N ASP A 108 13.94 -2.04 6.89
CA ASP A 108 14.78 -2.50 7.99
C ASP A 108 15.88 -3.44 7.51
N GLY A 109 17.14 -3.12 7.82
CA GLY A 109 18.27 -3.91 7.35
C GLY A 109 19.62 -3.42 7.85
N ILE A 110 20.67 -3.85 7.17
CA ILE A 110 22.07 -3.52 7.52
C ILE A 110 22.68 -2.37 6.71
N GLY A 111 22.08 -1.94 5.60
CA GLY A 111 22.55 -0.80 4.81
C GLY A 111 23.80 -1.07 3.99
N VAL A 112 23.84 -2.17 3.23
CA VAL A 112 24.89 -2.48 2.24
C VAL A 112 24.30 -2.65 0.85
N VAL A 113 25.06 -2.20 -0.15
CA VAL A 113 24.87 -2.56 -1.56
C VAL A 113 25.85 -3.67 -1.87
N PHE A 114 25.39 -4.79 -2.40
CA PHE A 114 26.24 -5.94 -2.68
C PHE A 114 25.89 -6.64 -4.00
N ASN A 115 26.79 -7.47 -4.49
CA ASN A 115 26.51 -8.44 -5.55
C ASN A 115 26.95 -9.86 -5.14
N MET A 116 26.56 -10.85 -5.94
CA MET A 116 26.89 -12.26 -5.72
C MET A 116 27.43 -12.91 -7.01
N ALA A 117 28.18 -12.18 -7.82
CA ALA A 117 28.68 -12.67 -9.12
C ALA A 117 29.57 -13.94 -9.04
N THR A 118 30.21 -14.19 -7.89
CA THR A 118 31.12 -15.31 -7.65
C THR A 118 30.68 -16.23 -6.53
N ASP A 119 29.37 -16.44 -6.38
CA ASP A 119 28.78 -17.23 -5.27
C ASP A 119 29.26 -16.79 -3.87
N THR A 120 29.56 -15.50 -3.74
CA THR A 120 29.98 -14.84 -2.49
C THR A 120 29.39 -13.44 -2.46
N VAL A 121 28.87 -13.03 -1.32
CA VAL A 121 28.35 -11.68 -1.11
C VAL A 121 29.51 -10.69 -1.02
N ILE A 122 29.67 -9.86 -2.05
CA ILE A 122 30.71 -8.82 -2.08
C ILE A 122 30.06 -7.47 -1.84
N VAL A 123 30.46 -6.79 -0.78
CA VAL A 123 29.99 -5.43 -0.45
C VAL A 123 30.57 -4.45 -1.48
N LEU A 124 29.69 -3.84 -2.27
CA LEU A 124 30.06 -2.81 -3.25
C LEU A 124 30.10 -1.42 -2.62
N ASN A 125 29.13 -1.15 -1.75
CA ASN A 125 29.00 0.14 -1.05
C ASN A 125 28.32 -0.05 0.28
N VAL A 126 28.57 0.88 1.21
CA VAL A 126 27.94 0.95 2.53
C VAL A 126 27.21 2.29 2.61
N ILE A 127 25.97 2.28 3.07
CA ILE A 127 25.19 3.51 3.23
C ILE A 127 25.82 4.36 4.34
N PRO A 128 26.23 5.60 4.04
CA PRO A 128 26.87 6.47 5.03
C PRO A 128 26.02 6.68 6.27
N GLN A 129 26.62 6.59 7.44
CA GLN A 129 25.96 6.66 8.75
C GLN A 129 24.91 5.57 9.02
N GLY A 130 24.79 4.59 8.14
CA GLY A 130 23.95 3.42 8.31
C GLY A 130 24.52 2.40 9.30
N PRO A 131 23.77 1.32 9.59
CA PRO A 131 24.20 0.27 10.52
C PRO A 131 25.54 -0.36 10.18
N SER A 132 25.75 -0.72 8.93
CA SER A 132 27.00 -1.34 8.47
C SER A 132 28.19 -0.38 8.51
N ASP A 133 27.98 0.91 8.22
CA ASP A 133 29.02 1.93 8.32
C ASP A 133 29.47 2.11 9.78
N LYS A 134 28.50 2.22 10.71
CA LYS A 134 28.76 2.28 12.15
C LYS A 134 29.47 1.05 12.69
N ALA A 135 29.17 -0.12 12.12
CA ALA A 135 29.82 -1.39 12.47
C ALA A 135 31.20 -1.59 11.81
N GLY A 136 31.63 -0.66 10.93
CA GLY A 136 32.96 -0.69 10.32
C GLY A 136 33.09 -1.64 9.13
N ILE A 137 31.98 -2.00 8.48
CA ILE A 137 31.97 -2.72 7.19
C ILE A 137 32.44 -1.77 6.10
N LYS A 138 33.19 -2.29 5.11
CA LYS A 138 33.79 -1.51 4.04
C LYS A 138 33.43 -2.07 2.67
N ALA A 139 33.45 -1.23 1.66
CA ALA A 139 33.44 -1.69 0.28
C ALA A 139 34.63 -2.63 0.01
N GLY A 140 34.35 -3.75 -0.66
CA GLY A 140 35.33 -4.84 -0.91
C GLY A 140 35.29 -5.95 0.15
N ASP A 141 34.66 -5.78 1.29
CA ASP A 141 34.43 -6.87 2.26
C ASP A 141 33.57 -7.97 1.62
N ARG A 142 33.86 -9.21 1.97
CA ARG A 142 33.13 -10.40 1.54
C ARG A 142 32.41 -10.98 2.75
N ILE A 143 31.08 -11.07 2.69
CA ILE A 143 30.31 -11.73 3.75
C ILE A 143 30.42 -13.23 3.53
N ILE A 144 31.15 -13.90 4.40
CA ILE A 144 31.39 -15.33 4.36
C ILE A 144 30.38 -16.09 5.20
N GLU A 145 30.04 -15.52 6.37
CA GLU A 145 29.10 -16.11 7.33
C GLU A 145 28.02 -15.10 7.75
N ILE A 146 26.81 -15.58 8.00
CA ILE A 146 25.70 -14.82 8.58
C ILE A 146 25.13 -15.64 9.73
N ASN A 147 25.19 -15.12 10.98
CA ASN A 147 24.81 -15.81 12.20
C ASN A 147 25.45 -17.21 12.26
N ASP A 148 26.77 -17.29 12.18
CA ASP A 148 27.61 -18.50 12.22
C ASP A 148 27.26 -19.54 11.12
N THR A 149 26.47 -19.14 10.13
CA THR A 149 26.12 -20.00 8.98
C THR A 149 26.93 -19.57 7.78
N LEU A 150 27.69 -20.49 7.23
CA LEU A 150 28.46 -20.28 5.98
C LEU A 150 27.50 -19.99 4.82
N VAL A 151 27.72 -18.87 4.11
CA VAL A 151 26.92 -18.45 2.96
C VAL A 151 27.74 -18.35 1.68
N ALA A 152 29.05 -18.18 1.78
CA ALA A 152 29.96 -18.13 0.62
C ALA A 152 30.15 -19.54 0.03
N GLY A 153 30.10 -19.67 -1.30
CA GLY A 153 30.33 -20.93 -2.01
C GLY A 153 29.18 -21.96 -1.86
N GLN A 154 28.04 -21.57 -1.32
CA GLN A 154 26.90 -22.48 -1.03
C GLN A 154 25.80 -22.44 -2.09
N LYS A 155 25.94 -21.67 -3.16
CA LYS A 155 24.94 -21.44 -4.21
C LYS A 155 23.58 -21.01 -3.67
N ILE A 156 23.58 -20.25 -2.56
CA ILE A 156 22.35 -19.71 -1.96
C ILE A 156 21.79 -18.62 -2.87
N PRO A 157 20.49 -18.65 -3.20
CA PRO A 157 19.86 -17.59 -3.97
C PRO A 157 20.01 -16.22 -3.28
N GLN A 158 20.27 -15.17 -4.05
CA GLN A 158 20.43 -13.81 -3.52
C GLN A 158 19.27 -13.37 -2.62
N ARG A 159 18.03 -13.73 -2.99
CA ARG A 159 16.83 -13.44 -2.18
C ARG A 159 16.92 -14.02 -0.76
N ASP A 160 17.53 -15.20 -0.59
CA ASP A 160 17.61 -15.86 0.71
C ASP A 160 18.72 -15.24 1.56
N VAL A 161 19.79 -14.75 0.93
CA VAL A 161 20.81 -13.92 1.59
C VAL A 161 20.19 -12.59 2.06
N VAL A 162 19.41 -11.91 1.20
CA VAL A 162 18.69 -10.69 1.58
C VAL A 162 17.80 -10.93 2.82
N LYS A 163 17.04 -12.03 2.84
CA LYS A 163 16.20 -12.40 4.01
C LYS A 163 17.01 -12.59 5.30
N LYS A 164 18.22 -13.14 5.21
CA LYS A 164 19.11 -13.32 6.38
C LYS A 164 19.70 -12.00 6.88
N LEU A 165 20.05 -11.08 5.96
CA LEU A 165 20.61 -9.76 6.27
C LEU A 165 19.56 -8.79 6.80
N ARG A 166 18.31 -8.86 6.26
CA ARG A 166 17.14 -8.11 6.76
C ARG A 166 16.60 -8.71 8.05
N GLY A 167 15.74 -7.97 8.72
CA GLY A 167 15.02 -8.39 9.93
C GLY A 167 14.56 -7.19 10.73
N PRO A 168 13.76 -7.39 11.79
CA PRO A 168 13.18 -6.29 12.56
C PRO A 168 14.24 -5.33 13.10
N ARG A 169 13.91 -4.05 13.08
CA ARG A 169 14.73 -2.97 13.63
C ARG A 169 15.16 -3.28 15.08
N GLY A 170 16.41 -2.96 15.40
CA GLY A 170 17.00 -3.19 16.72
C GLY A 170 17.49 -4.63 16.96
N THR A 171 17.22 -5.57 16.04
CA THR A 171 17.82 -6.92 16.12
C THR A 171 19.24 -6.90 15.59
N THR A 172 20.09 -7.77 16.13
CA THR A 172 21.50 -7.89 15.70
C THR A 172 21.66 -9.05 14.73
N VAL A 173 22.50 -8.85 13.70
CA VAL A 173 23.02 -9.92 12.85
C VAL A 173 24.53 -9.98 13.03
N HIS A 174 25.04 -11.18 13.26
CA HIS A 174 26.50 -11.44 13.30
C HIS A 174 27.00 -11.79 11.90
N LEU A 175 28.07 -11.10 11.44
CA LEU A 175 28.68 -11.31 10.12
C LEU A 175 30.12 -11.72 10.26
N GLY A 176 30.51 -12.82 9.61
CA GLY A 176 31.90 -13.21 9.38
C GLY A 176 32.39 -12.64 8.05
N LEU A 177 33.28 -11.65 8.10
CA LEU A 177 33.78 -10.93 6.92
C LEU A 177 35.18 -11.39 6.50
N GLY A 178 35.35 -11.76 5.23
CA GLY A 178 36.65 -11.85 4.58
C GLY A 178 37.09 -10.47 4.07
N ARG A 179 38.15 -9.93 4.65
CA ARG A 179 38.71 -8.60 4.27
C ARG A 179 40.08 -8.71 3.66
N GLN A 180 40.32 -7.98 2.58
CA GLN A 180 41.62 -8.00 1.92
C GLN A 180 42.76 -7.59 2.89
N GLY A 181 43.83 -8.39 2.92
CA GLY A 181 44.97 -8.17 3.79
C GLY A 181 44.83 -8.71 5.21
N ILE A 182 43.70 -9.33 5.56
CA ILE A 182 43.43 -9.99 6.85
C ILE A 182 43.21 -11.49 6.58
N GLY A 183 44.05 -12.35 7.15
CA GLY A 183 44.01 -13.81 6.90
C GLY A 183 42.86 -14.54 7.66
N GLU A 184 42.32 -13.91 8.66
CA GLU A 184 41.22 -14.46 9.48
C GLU A 184 39.89 -13.76 9.19
N LEU A 185 38.76 -14.38 9.51
CA LEU A 185 37.44 -13.74 9.42
C LEU A 185 37.31 -12.63 10.47
N VAL A 186 36.85 -11.47 10.02
CA VAL A 186 36.52 -10.35 10.89
C VAL A 186 35.08 -10.50 11.34
N GLY A 187 34.82 -10.85 12.58
CA GLY A 187 33.49 -10.88 13.18
C GLY A 187 32.96 -9.47 13.42
N VAL A 188 31.76 -9.18 12.96
CA VAL A 188 31.10 -7.87 13.11
C VAL A 188 29.64 -8.06 13.47
N ASP A 189 29.21 -7.41 14.54
CA ASP A 189 27.81 -7.32 14.93
C ASP A 189 27.17 -6.07 14.34
N VAL A 190 26.12 -6.25 13.56
CA VAL A 190 25.37 -5.16 12.97
C VAL A 190 23.96 -5.11 13.55
N VAL A 191 23.63 -4.02 14.23
CA VAL A 191 22.27 -3.75 14.71
C VAL A 191 21.45 -3.21 13.56
N ARG A 192 20.42 -3.95 13.13
CA ARG A 192 19.54 -3.54 12.03
C ARG A 192 18.81 -2.24 12.36
N ASP A 193 18.71 -1.36 11.37
CA ASP A 193 18.01 -0.09 11.51
C ASP A 193 17.36 0.28 10.18
N LYS A 194 16.64 1.39 10.14
CA LYS A 194 16.01 1.96 8.97
C LYS A 194 17.05 2.38 7.92
N ILE A 195 16.86 1.90 6.72
CA ILE A 195 17.69 2.19 5.55
C ILE A 195 16.84 3.01 4.59
N PRO A 196 17.20 4.29 4.32
CA PRO A 196 16.45 5.13 3.42
C PRO A 196 16.53 4.62 1.97
N ILE A 197 15.39 4.59 1.29
CA ILE A 197 15.27 4.40 -0.15
C ILE A 197 14.96 5.76 -0.76
N LYS A 198 15.89 6.32 -1.52
CA LYS A 198 15.64 7.61 -2.17
C LYS A 198 14.68 7.46 -3.34
N SER A 199 13.69 8.34 -3.41
CA SER A 199 12.79 8.49 -4.55
C SER A 199 13.49 9.15 -5.72
N ILE A 200 14.32 10.17 -5.45
CA ILE A 200 15.13 10.86 -6.44
C ILE A 200 16.47 10.14 -6.59
N GLU A 201 16.65 9.49 -7.74
CA GLU A 201 17.86 8.76 -8.09
C GLU A 201 19.02 9.69 -8.43
N SER A 202 18.71 10.84 -9.08
CA SER A 202 19.68 11.83 -9.52
C SER A 202 19.05 13.21 -9.61
N ALA A 203 19.77 14.24 -9.16
CA ALA A 203 19.42 15.64 -9.35
C ALA A 203 20.73 16.44 -9.54
N PHE A 204 20.91 17.08 -10.70
CA PHE A 204 22.11 17.86 -11.02
C PHE A 204 21.88 18.83 -12.16
N ARG A 205 22.72 19.86 -12.26
CA ARG A 205 22.75 20.78 -13.40
C ARG A 205 23.47 20.12 -14.56
N ILE A 206 22.77 19.90 -15.68
CA ILE A 206 23.30 19.23 -16.88
C ILE A 206 23.97 20.25 -17.85
N ALA A 207 23.48 21.47 -17.88
CA ALA A 207 24.03 22.57 -18.69
C ALA A 207 23.69 23.93 -18.05
N ASP A 208 24.18 25.02 -18.61
CA ASP A 208 23.84 26.38 -18.11
C ASP A 208 22.33 26.61 -18.13
N GLY A 209 21.77 26.89 -16.94
CA GLY A 209 20.36 27.11 -16.71
C GLY A 209 19.47 25.87 -16.84
N ILE A 210 20.03 24.68 -17.12
CA ILE A 210 19.27 23.44 -17.32
C ILE A 210 19.60 22.41 -16.24
N GLY A 211 18.60 21.98 -15.49
CA GLY A 211 18.67 20.91 -14.50
C GLY A 211 18.09 19.61 -15.01
N TYR A 212 18.49 18.52 -14.37
CA TYR A 212 17.95 17.18 -14.57
C TYR A 212 17.59 16.59 -13.24
N ILE A 213 16.37 16.00 -13.16
CA ILE A 213 15.92 15.21 -12.02
C ILE A 213 15.38 13.88 -12.53
N LYS A 214 15.90 12.77 -11.99
CA LYS A 214 15.38 11.42 -12.20
C LYS A 214 14.59 10.98 -10.97
N LEU A 215 13.30 10.75 -11.12
CA LEU A 215 12.43 10.21 -10.10
C LEU A 215 12.15 8.73 -10.38
N GLY A 216 12.60 7.83 -9.49
CA GLY A 216 12.46 6.39 -9.64
C GLY A 216 11.11 5.84 -9.16
N GLN A 217 10.51 6.48 -8.15
CA GLN A 217 9.21 6.06 -7.59
C GLN A 217 8.56 7.20 -6.80
N PHE A 218 7.26 7.06 -6.51
CA PHE A 218 6.53 7.97 -5.62
C PHE A 218 6.37 7.33 -4.24
N ALA A 219 7.39 7.47 -3.39
CA ALA A 219 7.38 7.03 -2.00
C ALA A 219 6.95 8.17 -1.08
N ARG A 220 6.75 7.87 0.20
CA ARG A 220 6.30 8.84 1.21
C ARG A 220 7.24 10.04 1.39
N THR A 221 8.52 9.89 1.04
CA THR A 221 9.55 10.93 1.14
C THR A 221 9.69 11.79 -0.13
N THR A 222 8.97 11.46 -1.20
CA THR A 222 9.21 12.02 -2.55
C THR A 222 9.04 13.54 -2.61
N SER A 223 7.98 14.10 -1.99
CA SER A 223 7.75 15.55 -2.02
C SER A 223 8.88 16.31 -1.34
N ALA A 224 9.31 15.88 -0.16
CA ALA A 224 10.43 16.52 0.56
C ALA A 224 11.75 16.40 -0.21
N GLU A 225 12.02 15.26 -0.85
CA GLU A 225 13.19 15.08 -1.70
C GLU A 225 13.13 15.98 -2.94
N MET A 226 11.93 16.16 -3.53
CA MET A 226 11.71 17.04 -4.69
C MET A 226 11.94 18.51 -4.33
N GLU A 227 11.37 19.00 -3.23
CA GLU A 227 11.58 20.35 -2.72
C GLU A 227 13.08 20.63 -2.53
N GLN A 228 13.80 19.71 -1.90
CA GLN A 228 15.25 19.83 -1.70
C GLN A 228 16.03 19.85 -3.02
N ALA A 229 15.68 18.99 -3.97
CA ALA A 229 16.34 18.93 -5.27
C ALA A 229 16.10 20.21 -6.08
N LEU A 230 14.86 20.70 -6.12
CA LEU A 230 14.51 21.95 -6.78
C LEU A 230 15.22 23.15 -6.16
N ALA A 231 15.26 23.23 -4.82
CA ALA A 231 15.97 24.31 -4.12
C ALA A 231 17.49 24.31 -4.45
N SER A 232 18.12 23.14 -4.49
CA SER A 232 19.52 23.00 -4.85
C SER A 232 19.79 23.46 -6.30
N LEU A 233 18.97 23.01 -7.25
CA LEU A 233 19.12 23.41 -8.66
C LEU A 233 18.88 24.90 -8.87
N ARG A 234 17.89 25.49 -8.19
CA ARG A 234 17.63 26.94 -8.25
C ARG A 234 18.81 27.77 -7.70
N ALA A 235 19.47 27.28 -6.63
CA ALA A 235 20.67 27.92 -6.10
C ALA A 235 21.85 27.90 -7.11
N GLU A 236 21.84 26.95 -8.05
CA GLU A 236 22.79 26.87 -9.17
C GLU A 236 22.37 27.67 -10.43
N GLY A 237 21.25 28.43 -10.34
CA GLY A 237 20.75 29.25 -11.45
C GLY A 237 19.95 28.49 -12.51
N VAL A 238 19.44 27.29 -12.17
CA VAL A 238 18.61 26.49 -13.08
C VAL A 238 17.23 27.13 -13.22
N THR A 239 16.77 27.32 -14.47
CA THR A 239 15.45 27.83 -14.84
C THR A 239 14.67 26.88 -15.75
N LYS A 240 15.31 25.81 -16.25
CA LYS A 240 14.73 24.80 -17.13
C LYS A 240 15.00 23.41 -16.57
N LEU A 241 14.00 22.55 -16.58
CA LEU A 241 14.10 21.23 -15.98
C LEU A 241 13.80 20.13 -17.00
N ILE A 242 14.67 19.14 -17.06
CA ILE A 242 14.39 17.83 -17.62
C ILE A 242 13.99 16.93 -16.47
N PHE A 243 12.69 16.56 -16.42
CA PHE A 243 12.14 15.72 -15.38
C PHE A 243 11.91 14.31 -15.93
N ASP A 244 12.71 13.35 -15.48
CA ASP A 244 12.74 12.00 -16.03
C ASP A 244 11.91 11.03 -15.16
N LEU A 245 10.81 10.54 -15.73
CA LEU A 245 9.90 9.53 -15.16
C LEU A 245 10.01 8.18 -15.87
N ARG A 246 10.97 7.97 -16.76
CA ARG A 246 11.15 6.71 -17.47
C ARG A 246 11.45 5.58 -16.48
N GLY A 247 10.75 4.43 -16.64
CA GLY A 247 10.84 3.28 -15.74
C GLY A 247 10.18 3.49 -14.37
N ASN A 248 9.54 4.63 -14.10
CA ASN A 248 8.86 4.90 -12.84
C ASN A 248 7.42 4.34 -12.87
N SER A 249 7.18 3.23 -12.20
CA SER A 249 5.88 2.55 -12.14
C SER A 249 4.82 3.25 -11.26
N GLY A 250 5.15 4.41 -10.68
CA GLY A 250 4.25 5.19 -9.83
C GLY A 250 4.53 5.05 -8.35
N GLY A 251 3.48 4.99 -7.55
CA GLY A 251 3.53 4.94 -6.09
C GLY A 251 2.33 5.65 -5.47
N TYR A 252 2.55 6.40 -4.39
CA TYR A 252 1.50 7.11 -3.68
C TYR A 252 0.90 8.26 -4.51
N LEU A 253 -0.44 8.30 -4.58
CA LEU A 253 -1.19 9.35 -5.29
C LEU A 253 -0.97 10.73 -4.66
N ASP A 254 -1.00 10.83 -3.35
CA ASP A 254 -0.77 12.07 -2.61
C ASP A 254 0.61 12.67 -2.91
N GLN A 255 1.63 11.82 -3.09
CA GLN A 255 2.97 12.28 -3.47
C GLN A 255 3.01 12.80 -4.92
N ALA A 256 2.27 12.19 -5.83
CA ALA A 256 2.16 12.73 -7.20
C ALA A 256 1.45 14.09 -7.23
N ILE A 257 0.42 14.27 -6.40
CA ILE A 257 -0.29 15.54 -6.23
C ILE A 257 0.66 16.63 -5.69
N LEU A 258 1.42 16.31 -4.62
CA LEU A 258 2.39 17.24 -4.03
C LEU A 258 3.49 17.62 -5.02
N VAL A 259 4.03 16.66 -5.77
CA VAL A 259 5.05 16.94 -6.80
C VAL A 259 4.46 17.76 -7.95
N ALA A 260 3.23 17.50 -8.39
CA ALA A 260 2.57 18.30 -9.41
C ALA A 260 2.35 19.75 -8.95
N ASN A 261 2.03 19.93 -7.67
CA ASN A 261 1.85 21.23 -7.05
C ASN A 261 3.10 22.12 -7.13
N GLU A 262 4.31 21.53 -7.14
CA GLU A 262 5.55 22.30 -7.32
C GLU A 262 5.58 23.10 -8.63
N PHE A 263 4.89 22.63 -9.67
CA PHE A 263 4.94 23.18 -11.01
C PHE A 263 3.68 23.96 -11.42
N LEU A 264 2.55 23.68 -10.79
CA LEU A 264 1.23 24.21 -11.19
C LEU A 264 0.86 25.45 -10.41
N HIS A 265 0.14 26.37 -11.07
CA HIS A 265 -0.42 27.54 -10.43
C HIS A 265 -1.66 27.20 -9.62
N LYS A 266 -1.98 28.06 -8.65
CA LYS A 266 -3.17 27.91 -7.83
C LYS A 266 -4.44 27.65 -8.66
N GLU A 267 -5.29 26.74 -8.17
CA GLU A 267 -6.57 26.36 -8.79
C GLU A 267 -6.45 25.59 -10.11
N GLN A 268 -5.25 25.27 -10.61
CA GLN A 268 -5.10 24.34 -11.71
C GLN A 268 -5.43 22.92 -11.23
N LEU A 269 -6.30 22.23 -11.98
CA LEU A 269 -6.68 20.84 -11.67
C LEU A 269 -5.47 19.93 -11.93
N ILE A 270 -5.15 19.08 -10.95
CA ILE A 270 -4.08 18.07 -11.07
C ILE A 270 -4.65 16.78 -11.63
N VAL A 271 -5.70 16.26 -10.97
CA VAL A 271 -6.33 14.98 -11.29
C VAL A 271 -7.73 14.96 -10.71
N TYR A 272 -8.61 14.17 -11.27
CA TYR A 272 -9.82 13.77 -10.55
C TYR A 272 -10.03 12.26 -10.62
N THR A 273 -10.69 11.73 -9.59
CA THR A 273 -11.09 10.33 -9.50
C THR A 273 -12.60 10.22 -9.62
N GLU A 274 -13.09 9.12 -10.16
CA GLU A 274 -14.51 8.80 -10.24
C GLU A 274 -14.75 7.37 -9.77
N ASP A 275 -15.64 7.20 -8.79
CA ASP A 275 -16.01 5.90 -8.25
C ASP A 275 -17.17 5.24 -9.05
N ARG A 276 -17.60 4.04 -8.61
CA ARG A 276 -18.72 3.28 -9.20
C ARG A 276 -20.07 4.00 -9.16
N HIS A 277 -20.22 5.02 -8.34
CA HIS A 277 -21.43 5.83 -8.19
C HIS A 277 -21.35 7.16 -8.93
N HIS A 278 -20.30 7.34 -9.79
CA HIS A 278 -19.98 8.58 -10.49
C HIS A 278 -19.70 9.77 -9.56
N GLN A 279 -19.32 9.49 -8.32
CA GLN A 279 -18.87 10.53 -7.42
C GLN A 279 -17.41 10.89 -7.75
N GLN A 280 -17.19 12.18 -8.03
CA GLN A 280 -15.90 12.70 -8.39
C GLN A 280 -15.22 13.36 -7.19
N GLN A 281 -13.94 13.08 -7.01
CA GLN A 281 -13.06 13.79 -6.12
C GLN A 281 -11.98 14.47 -6.97
N ARG A 282 -11.82 15.78 -6.81
CA ARG A 282 -10.94 16.65 -7.61
C ARG A 282 -9.85 17.22 -6.75
N GLU A 283 -8.59 17.13 -7.22
CA GLU A 283 -7.42 17.65 -6.55
C GLU A 283 -6.84 18.81 -7.34
N TYR A 284 -6.64 19.93 -6.68
CA TYR A 284 -6.18 21.18 -7.29
C TYR A 284 -4.85 21.60 -6.70
N ALA A 285 -4.04 22.30 -7.48
CA ALA A 285 -2.84 22.95 -6.98
C ALA A 285 -3.21 24.12 -6.06
N ASP A 286 -2.45 24.28 -4.97
CA ASP A 286 -2.64 25.34 -3.98
C ASP A 286 -1.83 26.60 -4.28
N GLY A 287 -0.88 26.51 -5.24
CA GLY A 287 -0.05 27.62 -5.68
C GLY A 287 1.16 27.89 -4.79
N THR A 288 1.51 26.99 -3.88
CA THR A 288 2.70 27.14 -3.01
C THR A 288 3.99 26.61 -3.64
N GLY A 289 3.90 25.92 -4.79
CA GLY A 289 5.02 25.27 -5.47
C GLY A 289 6.16 26.20 -5.84
N SER A 290 7.37 25.71 -5.76
CA SER A 290 8.61 26.47 -5.95
C SER A 290 9.10 26.55 -7.39
N ALA A 291 8.54 25.76 -8.31
CA ALA A 291 9.01 25.61 -9.69
C ALA A 291 7.98 26.05 -10.74
N GLN A 292 7.02 26.89 -10.39
CA GLN A 292 5.95 27.37 -11.28
C GLN A 292 6.48 28.20 -12.46
N ASP A 293 7.64 28.80 -12.34
CA ASP A 293 8.31 29.63 -13.35
C ASP A 293 9.36 28.87 -14.20
N MET A 294 9.63 27.60 -13.88
CA MET A 294 10.58 26.78 -14.62
C MET A 294 10.00 26.24 -15.93
N ASP A 295 10.71 26.27 -17.05
CA ASP A 295 10.37 25.50 -18.22
C ASP A 295 10.58 24.00 -17.95
N VAL A 296 9.58 23.14 -18.19
CA VAL A 296 9.65 21.72 -17.84
C VAL A 296 9.45 20.85 -19.07
N VAL A 297 10.39 19.91 -19.26
CA VAL A 297 10.27 18.78 -20.20
C VAL A 297 10.20 17.50 -19.37
N VAL A 298 9.14 16.69 -19.55
CA VAL A 298 8.94 15.44 -18.84
C VAL A 298 9.26 14.27 -19.77
N LEU A 299 10.18 13.41 -19.36
CA LEU A 299 10.52 12.18 -20.10
C LEU A 299 9.70 11.01 -19.57
N ILE A 300 9.05 10.28 -20.47
CA ILE A 300 8.25 9.08 -20.15
C ILE A 300 8.60 7.92 -21.09
N ASP A 301 8.28 6.70 -20.66
CA ASP A 301 8.35 5.49 -21.45
C ASP A 301 7.26 4.48 -21.03
N GLU A 302 7.29 3.27 -21.59
CA GLU A 302 6.38 2.17 -21.26
C GLU A 302 6.43 1.70 -19.80
N GLY A 303 7.50 2.03 -19.07
CA GLY A 303 7.60 1.79 -17.62
C GLY A 303 6.99 2.90 -16.77
N SER A 304 6.63 4.06 -17.38
CA SER A 304 5.97 5.16 -16.67
C SER A 304 4.50 4.83 -16.45
N ALA A 305 4.09 4.64 -15.19
CA ALA A 305 2.73 4.18 -14.86
C ALA A 305 2.11 4.95 -13.69
N SER A 306 0.78 4.91 -13.58
CA SER A 306 0.03 5.35 -12.37
C SER A 306 0.34 6.80 -11.99
N SER A 307 0.97 7.05 -10.82
CA SER A 307 1.35 8.38 -10.32
C SER A 307 2.24 9.16 -11.30
N SER A 308 3.09 8.47 -12.08
CA SER A 308 3.87 9.10 -13.16
C SER A 308 2.97 9.63 -14.27
N GLU A 309 1.92 8.89 -14.61
CA GLU A 309 0.95 9.29 -15.64
C GLU A 309 0.04 10.42 -15.17
N ILE A 310 -0.29 10.45 -13.86
CA ILE A 310 -1.02 11.55 -13.24
C ILE A 310 -0.20 12.84 -13.35
N LEU A 311 1.06 12.80 -12.93
CA LEU A 311 1.95 13.95 -13.00
C LEU A 311 2.18 14.45 -14.43
N ALA A 312 2.52 13.54 -15.36
CA ALA A 312 2.72 13.86 -16.75
C ALA A 312 1.43 14.43 -17.37
N GLY A 313 0.26 13.83 -17.10
CA GLY A 313 -1.04 14.28 -17.56
C GLY A 313 -1.44 15.63 -16.98
N ALA A 314 -1.16 15.88 -15.70
CA ALA A 314 -1.40 17.17 -15.06
C ALA A 314 -0.60 18.30 -15.72
N LEU A 315 0.69 18.07 -15.96
CA LEU A 315 1.56 19.07 -16.59
C LEU A 315 1.20 19.28 -18.05
N GLN A 316 0.85 18.21 -18.78
CA GLN A 316 0.42 18.28 -20.17
C GLN A 316 -0.89 19.06 -20.36
N ASP A 317 -1.92 18.69 -19.58
CA ASP A 317 -3.27 19.22 -19.76
C ASP A 317 -3.43 20.66 -19.25
N ASN A 318 -2.52 21.13 -18.43
CA ASN A 318 -2.42 22.54 -18.00
C ASN A 318 -1.44 23.35 -18.85
N ASP A 319 -0.95 22.82 -19.99
CA ASP A 319 0.05 23.46 -20.85
C ASP A 319 1.32 23.89 -20.10
N ARG A 320 1.65 23.16 -19.03
CA ARG A 320 2.73 23.52 -18.10
C ARG A 320 4.06 22.83 -18.43
N GLY A 321 4.01 21.71 -19.15
CA GLY A 321 5.19 20.94 -19.49
C GLY A 321 5.06 20.21 -20.82
N THR A 322 6.19 20.05 -21.51
CA THR A 322 6.28 19.27 -22.74
C THR A 322 6.58 17.81 -22.43
N ILE A 323 5.74 16.90 -22.85
CA ILE A 323 5.93 15.45 -22.67
C ILE A 323 6.72 14.88 -23.86
N VAL A 324 7.82 14.18 -23.56
CA VAL A 324 8.71 13.59 -24.57
C VAL A 324 8.98 12.13 -24.22
N GLY A 325 8.97 11.26 -25.22
CA GLY A 325 9.30 9.85 -25.06
C GLY A 325 8.36 8.89 -25.76
N ARG A 326 8.16 7.72 -25.17
CA ARG A 326 7.27 6.68 -25.69
C ARG A 326 5.94 6.66 -24.91
N ARG A 327 4.96 5.95 -25.48
CA ARG A 327 3.67 5.77 -24.81
C ARG A 327 3.87 5.15 -23.43
N SER A 328 3.23 5.75 -22.41
CA SER A 328 3.23 5.26 -21.04
C SER A 328 2.44 3.97 -20.87
N PHE A 329 2.52 3.35 -19.71
CA PHE A 329 1.91 2.04 -19.41
C PHE A 329 0.39 2.02 -19.57
N GLY A 330 -0.31 3.03 -19.06
CA GLY A 330 -1.77 3.12 -19.11
C GLY A 330 -2.47 2.54 -17.87
N LYS A 331 -1.98 2.83 -16.66
CA LYS A 331 -2.62 2.44 -15.39
C LYS A 331 -3.41 3.60 -14.79
N GLY A 332 -4.71 3.68 -15.07
CA GLY A 332 -5.63 4.72 -14.58
C GLY A 332 -6.60 4.25 -13.49
N LEU A 333 -6.21 3.28 -12.66
CA LEU A 333 -7.04 2.69 -11.62
C LEU A 333 -6.55 3.11 -10.23
N VAL A 334 -7.48 3.58 -9.40
CA VAL A 334 -7.24 3.89 -7.99
C VAL A 334 -7.42 2.64 -7.15
N GLN A 335 -6.40 2.26 -6.43
CA GLN A 335 -6.42 1.09 -5.56
C GLN A 335 -6.42 1.51 -4.10
N ARG A 336 -7.24 0.84 -3.30
CA ARG A 336 -7.23 0.96 -1.83
C ARG A 336 -6.78 -0.35 -1.21
N GLN A 337 -5.89 -0.26 -0.24
CA GLN A 337 -5.46 -1.39 0.56
C GLN A 337 -6.36 -1.48 1.81
N ILE A 338 -7.08 -2.57 1.92
CA ILE A 338 -8.05 -2.86 2.98
C ILE A 338 -7.44 -3.98 3.83
N PRO A 339 -6.97 -3.69 5.06
CA PRO A 339 -6.33 -4.70 5.89
C PRO A 339 -7.36 -5.66 6.50
N TYR A 340 -6.95 -6.92 6.65
CA TYR A 340 -7.63 -7.91 7.45
C TYR A 340 -7.00 -8.03 8.85
N SER A 341 -7.71 -8.68 9.78
CA SER A 341 -7.29 -8.81 11.18
C SER A 341 -6.07 -9.72 11.39
N ASP A 342 -5.77 -10.59 10.42
CA ASP A 342 -4.61 -11.50 10.43
C ASP A 342 -3.33 -10.87 9.88
N GLY A 343 -3.39 -9.60 9.44
CA GLY A 343 -2.27 -8.87 8.85
C GLY A 343 -2.16 -8.98 7.33
N SER A 344 -3.01 -9.79 6.68
CA SER A 344 -3.17 -9.79 5.23
C SER A 344 -3.98 -8.57 4.76
N ALA A 345 -4.06 -8.33 3.45
CA ALA A 345 -4.85 -7.23 2.91
C ALA A 345 -5.45 -7.54 1.53
N LEU A 346 -6.55 -6.88 1.24
CA LEU A 346 -7.11 -6.79 -0.09
C LEU A 346 -6.74 -5.43 -0.71
N ARG A 347 -5.97 -5.44 -1.78
CA ARG A 347 -5.76 -4.27 -2.62
C ARG A 347 -6.81 -4.29 -3.72
N LEU A 348 -7.81 -3.40 -3.61
CA LEU A 348 -8.99 -3.39 -4.46
C LEU A 348 -9.06 -2.11 -5.27
N THR A 349 -9.35 -2.21 -6.55
CA THR A 349 -9.69 -1.08 -7.42
C THR A 349 -11.04 -0.50 -7.01
N THR A 350 -11.07 0.78 -6.64
CA THR A 350 -12.27 1.47 -6.13
C THR A 350 -12.71 2.65 -6.98
N ALA A 351 -11.83 3.19 -7.82
CA ALA A 351 -12.14 4.32 -8.71
C ALA A 351 -11.20 4.33 -9.93
N ARG A 352 -11.49 5.21 -10.87
CA ARG A 352 -10.62 5.55 -12.00
C ARG A 352 -10.14 6.97 -11.87
N TYR A 353 -8.91 7.26 -12.34
CA TYR A 353 -8.48 8.65 -12.49
C TYR A 353 -8.51 9.12 -13.92
N TYR A 354 -8.71 10.43 -14.00
CA TYR A 354 -8.77 11.19 -15.23
C TYR A 354 -7.86 12.40 -15.14
N THR A 355 -7.25 12.74 -16.26
CA THR A 355 -6.44 13.97 -16.36
C THR A 355 -7.34 15.22 -16.32
N PRO A 356 -6.78 16.41 -16.14
CA PRO A 356 -7.55 17.66 -16.07
C PRO A 356 -8.55 17.87 -17.22
N THR A 357 -8.21 17.45 -18.43
CA THR A 357 -9.10 17.56 -19.62
C THR A 357 -10.09 16.41 -19.74
N GLY A 358 -10.12 15.47 -18.79
CA GLY A 358 -11.07 14.36 -18.76
C GLY A 358 -10.64 13.12 -19.56
N ARG A 359 -9.36 13.02 -19.93
CA ARG A 359 -8.83 11.81 -20.58
C ARG A 359 -8.67 10.69 -19.58
N SER A 360 -9.17 9.49 -19.91
CA SER A 360 -8.88 8.28 -19.15
C SER A 360 -7.45 7.80 -19.46
N ILE A 361 -6.65 7.60 -18.43
CA ILE A 361 -5.31 7.04 -18.56
C ILE A 361 -5.36 5.52 -18.79
N GLN A 362 -6.41 4.85 -18.25
CA GLN A 362 -6.51 3.39 -18.25
C GLN A 362 -6.53 2.82 -19.68
N LYS A 363 -5.57 1.95 -19.99
CA LYS A 363 -5.62 1.15 -21.21
C LYS A 363 -6.74 0.10 -21.12
N PRO A 364 -7.37 -0.28 -22.25
CA PRO A 364 -8.37 -1.35 -22.25
C PRO A 364 -7.79 -2.64 -21.69
N TYR A 365 -8.60 -3.41 -20.97
CA TYR A 365 -8.29 -4.76 -20.52
C TYR A 365 -9.55 -5.63 -20.62
N THR A 366 -9.35 -6.94 -20.77
CA THR A 366 -10.40 -7.95 -20.72
C THR A 366 -10.26 -8.72 -19.42
N ILE A 367 -11.35 -8.87 -18.70
CA ILE A 367 -11.37 -9.64 -17.44
C ILE A 367 -10.98 -11.09 -17.74
N GLY A 368 -10.03 -11.64 -16.96
CA GLY A 368 -9.53 -13.00 -17.12
C GLY A 368 -8.47 -13.20 -18.21
N ASP A 369 -8.06 -12.15 -18.90
CA ASP A 369 -6.98 -12.18 -19.90
C ASP A 369 -5.77 -11.35 -19.42
N ASP A 370 -4.97 -11.96 -18.54
CA ASP A 370 -3.76 -11.34 -18.01
C ASP A 370 -2.60 -11.33 -19.02
N GLU A 371 -2.65 -12.19 -20.06
CA GLU A 371 -1.57 -12.30 -21.06
C GLU A 371 -1.59 -11.14 -22.06
N SER A 372 -2.76 -10.55 -22.34
CA SER A 372 -2.89 -9.41 -23.26
C SER A 372 -2.68 -8.05 -22.58
N TYR A 373 -2.61 -8.02 -21.26
CA TYR A 373 -2.44 -6.80 -20.45
C TYR A 373 -0.96 -6.50 -20.19
#